data_3f837423b52b9edf778ea9013c410558
#
_entry.id   3f837423b52b9edf778ea9013c410558
#
_cell.length_a   1.000
_cell.length_b   1.000
_cell.length_c   1.000
_cell.angle_alpha   90.00
_cell.angle_beta   90.00
_cell.angle_gamma   90.00
#
_symmetry.space_group_name_H-M   'P 1'
#
loop_
_entity.id
_entity.type
_entity.pdbx_description
1 polymer ?
#
loop_
_entity_poly.entity_id
_entity_poly.type
_entity_poly.pdbx_seq_one_letter_code
_entity_poly.pdbx_strand_id
1 'polypeptide(L)'
;DQMVVGYNNLYGWKTAFASPENHPTYLHAHKLMRKVWKDMPMPGDIGGKIWDEVTGHVNDNFYFIDMDRYTLESVLRKGAELVKRKGIKCLVIDPYNKVRDVNAGTDDVNRYTMEYLTKIETFARKYDVLVFIVAHPTKMYKGQDGKMEEPNMYNIKGGGEWYDASYHGLLVHRDYEKKNTKVKVLKVKFQNLGENGAEAYFTWEPRSGCFVPHEMPDLEEQMPWD
;
A
#
# COMPACT_ATOMS: atom_id res chain seq x y z
N ASP A 1 -0.47 3.34 3.76
CA ASP A 1 -0.23 4.47 4.67
C ASP A 1 0.92 4.17 5.64
N GLN A 2 0.82 3.15 6.52
CA GLN A 2 1.81 2.94 7.60
C GLN A 2 3.25 2.75 7.11
N MET A 3 3.47 2.03 6.01
CA MET A 3 4.81 1.86 5.43
C MET A 3 5.42 3.19 5.00
N VAL A 4 4.66 4.03 4.31
CA VAL A 4 5.17 5.33 3.84
C VAL A 4 5.40 6.33 4.96
N VAL A 5 4.61 6.27 6.04
CA VAL A 5 4.90 7.01 7.28
C VAL A 5 6.19 6.48 7.90
N GLY A 6 6.40 5.16 7.91
CA GLY A 6 7.66 4.57 8.37
C GLY A 6 8.86 5.03 7.55
N TYR A 7 8.76 5.05 6.22
CA TYR A 7 9.84 5.58 5.37
C TYR A 7 10.07 7.08 5.55
N ASN A 8 9.01 7.84 5.78
CA ASN A 8 9.17 9.25 6.11
C ASN A 8 9.94 9.45 7.42
N ASN A 9 9.58 8.71 8.46
CA ASN A 9 10.25 8.80 9.77
C ASN A 9 11.72 8.35 9.72
N LEU A 10 12.02 7.29 8.94
CA LEU A 10 13.37 6.73 8.88
C LEU A 10 14.31 7.46 7.93
N TYR A 11 13.78 7.92 6.79
CA TYR A 11 14.58 8.42 5.67
C TYR A 11 14.19 9.82 5.21
N GLY A 12 13.18 10.44 5.81
CA GLY A 12 12.63 11.71 5.34
C GLY A 12 11.95 11.63 3.97
N TRP A 13 11.57 10.43 3.50
CA TRP A 13 10.97 10.25 2.19
C TRP A 13 9.56 10.84 2.13
N LYS A 14 9.36 11.73 1.18
CA LYS A 14 8.05 12.31 0.90
C LYS A 14 7.25 11.43 -0.04
N THR A 15 5.93 11.40 0.14
CA THR A 15 5.04 10.50 -0.60
C THR A 15 3.93 11.27 -1.31
N ALA A 16 3.61 10.87 -2.55
CA ALA A 16 2.39 11.26 -3.22
C ALA A 16 1.41 10.10 -3.33
N PHE A 17 0.11 10.39 -3.19
CA PHE A 17 -0.97 9.42 -3.29
C PHE A 17 -1.89 9.77 -4.46
N ALA A 18 -2.09 8.83 -5.36
CA ALA A 18 -3.19 8.80 -6.32
C ALA A 18 -4.21 7.78 -5.82
N SER A 19 -5.13 8.21 -4.97
CA SER A 19 -6.01 7.33 -4.21
C SER A 19 -7.48 7.76 -4.32
N PRO A 20 -8.13 7.51 -5.47
CA PRO A 20 -9.51 7.92 -5.71
C PRO A 20 -10.53 7.32 -4.75
N GLU A 21 -10.22 6.22 -4.08
CA GLU A 21 -11.11 5.63 -3.06
C GLU A 21 -10.98 6.29 -1.67
N ASN A 22 -9.91 7.04 -1.43
CA ASN A 22 -9.73 7.81 -0.21
C ASN A 22 -10.16 9.28 -0.38
N HIS A 23 -11.34 9.47 -0.95
CA HIS A 23 -11.95 10.79 -1.12
C HIS A 23 -13.06 11.00 -0.07
N PRO A 24 -13.22 12.22 0.48
CA PRO A 24 -12.41 13.41 0.24
C PRO A 24 -11.01 13.34 0.89
N THR A 25 -10.05 14.00 0.27
CA THR A 25 -8.62 13.91 0.62
C THR A 25 -8.29 14.28 2.06
N TYR A 26 -9.09 15.14 2.70
CA TYR A 26 -8.88 15.49 4.11
C TYR A 26 -9.08 14.29 5.06
N LEU A 27 -9.95 13.33 4.72
CA LEU A 27 -10.09 12.10 5.52
C LEU A 27 -8.85 11.22 5.40
N HIS A 28 -8.21 11.19 4.23
CA HIS A 28 -6.94 10.50 4.06
C HIS A 28 -5.82 11.20 4.84
N ALA A 29 -5.77 12.52 4.79
CA ALA A 29 -4.83 13.31 5.60
C ALA A 29 -4.98 13.01 7.10
N HIS A 30 -6.21 12.95 7.62
CA HIS A 30 -6.48 12.58 9.02
C HIS A 30 -5.99 11.15 9.36
N LYS A 31 -6.13 10.18 8.44
CA LYS A 31 -5.57 8.84 8.64
C LYS A 31 -4.04 8.87 8.78
N LEU A 32 -3.37 9.71 7.98
CA LEU A 32 -1.92 9.90 8.08
C LEU A 32 -1.53 10.63 9.36
N MET A 33 -2.23 11.70 9.73
CA MET A 33 -1.99 12.42 10.97
C MET A 33 -2.04 11.50 12.19
N ARG A 34 -3.04 10.59 12.26
CA ARG A 34 -3.14 9.59 13.33
C ARG A 34 -1.94 8.64 13.38
N LYS A 35 -1.38 8.27 12.24
CA LYS A 35 -0.21 7.38 12.15
C LYS A 35 1.09 8.10 12.49
N VAL A 36 1.18 9.37 12.17
CA VAL A 36 2.33 10.23 12.52
C VAL A 36 2.29 10.52 14.02
N TRP A 37 1.14 10.90 14.53
CA TRP A 37 0.92 11.21 15.93
C TRP A 37 0.07 10.13 16.60
N LYS A 38 0.70 9.04 16.99
CA LYS A 38 0.07 7.81 17.52
C LYS A 38 -0.92 8.02 18.67
N ASP A 39 -0.80 9.12 19.41
CA ASP A 39 -1.65 9.49 20.52
C ASP A 39 -2.66 10.62 20.20
N MET A 40 -3.00 10.76 18.92
CA MET A 40 -3.92 11.81 18.48
C MET A 40 -5.25 11.76 19.24
N PRO A 41 -5.70 12.88 19.82
CA PRO A 41 -7.00 12.95 20.48
C PRO A 41 -8.15 12.65 19.51
N MET A 42 -9.27 12.21 20.07
CA MET A 42 -10.49 11.97 19.29
C MET A 42 -11.03 13.29 18.70
N PRO A 43 -11.86 13.24 17.63
CA PRO A 43 -12.34 14.42 16.91
C PRO A 43 -13.16 15.45 17.72
N GLY A 44 -12.94 15.67 18.94
CA GLY A 44 -13.51 16.74 19.77
C GLY A 44 -12.45 17.62 20.40
N ASP A 45 -11.20 17.11 20.41
CA ASP A 45 -10.07 17.80 21.04
C ASP A 45 -9.15 18.45 19.99
N ILE A 46 -9.71 18.76 18.82
CA ILE A 46 -8.98 19.30 17.67
C ILE A 46 -8.61 20.74 17.96
N GLY A 47 -7.34 21.00 18.11
CA GLY A 47 -6.78 22.33 18.29
C GLY A 47 -5.49 22.34 19.11
N GLY A 48 -4.76 23.43 19.00
CA GLY A 48 -3.53 23.65 19.74
C GLY A 48 -2.24 23.33 18.97
N LYS A 49 -1.13 23.64 19.62
CA LYS A 49 0.21 23.61 19.00
C LYS A 49 0.57 22.26 18.37
N ILE A 50 0.24 21.16 19.02
CA ILE A 50 0.55 19.81 18.51
C ILE A 50 -0.25 19.51 17.22
N TRP A 51 -1.52 19.93 17.16
CA TRP A 51 -2.33 19.81 15.95
C TRP A 51 -1.69 20.53 14.77
N ASP A 52 -1.23 21.76 14.99
CA ASP A 52 -0.59 22.57 13.95
C ASP A 52 0.73 21.95 13.50
N GLU A 53 1.53 21.41 14.42
CA GLU A 53 2.78 20.72 14.12
C GLU A 53 2.55 19.46 13.27
N VAL A 54 1.57 18.62 13.65
CA VAL A 54 1.28 17.37 12.90
C VAL A 54 0.67 17.69 11.53
N THR A 55 -0.23 18.67 11.45
CA THR A 55 -0.80 19.14 10.19
C THR A 55 0.29 19.70 9.28
N GLY A 56 1.19 20.51 9.80
CA GLY A 56 2.35 21.02 9.08
C GLY A 56 3.22 19.88 8.56
N HIS A 57 3.56 18.92 9.40
CA HIS A 57 4.35 17.76 9.00
C HIS A 57 3.68 16.96 7.87
N VAL A 58 2.37 16.70 7.96
CA VAL A 58 1.63 15.96 6.92
C VAL A 58 1.62 16.75 5.61
N ASN A 59 1.36 18.05 5.66
CA ASN A 59 1.34 18.91 4.47
C ASN A 59 2.70 19.02 3.77
N ASP A 60 3.79 18.95 4.53
CA ASP A 60 5.16 19.06 4.00
C ASP A 60 5.68 17.75 3.41
N ASN A 61 5.10 16.62 3.79
CA ASN A 61 5.63 15.30 3.47
C ASN A 61 4.69 14.41 2.65
N PHE A 62 3.38 14.67 2.66
CA PHE A 62 2.39 13.81 1.99
C PHE A 62 1.51 14.64 1.06
N TYR A 63 1.52 14.31 -0.22
CA TYR A 63 0.83 15.03 -1.28
C TYR A 63 -0.28 14.18 -1.87
N PHE A 64 -1.43 14.79 -2.13
CA PHE A 64 -2.58 14.11 -2.72
C PHE A 64 -2.75 14.56 -4.15
N ILE A 65 -2.70 13.60 -5.08
CA ILE A 65 -3.03 13.81 -6.47
C ILE A 65 -4.54 13.66 -6.57
N ASP A 66 -5.24 14.79 -6.63
CA ASP A 66 -6.68 14.86 -6.75
C ASP A 66 -7.06 15.37 -8.14
N MET A 67 -7.94 14.65 -8.85
CA MET A 67 -8.35 14.97 -10.21
C MET A 67 -9.70 14.33 -10.54
N ASP A 68 -10.45 14.95 -11.44
CA ASP A 68 -11.77 14.46 -11.87
C ASP A 68 -11.69 13.08 -12.53
N ARG A 69 -10.61 12.83 -13.28
CA ARG A 69 -10.38 11.55 -13.96
C ARG A 69 -8.94 11.07 -13.75
N TYR A 70 -8.83 9.88 -13.20
CA TYR A 70 -7.56 9.22 -12.95
C TYR A 70 -7.19 8.30 -14.13
N THR A 71 -6.25 8.75 -14.97
CA THR A 71 -5.56 7.89 -15.93
C THR A 71 -4.13 7.65 -15.47
N LEU A 72 -3.52 6.53 -15.85
CA LEU A 72 -2.12 6.27 -15.49
C LEU A 72 -1.20 7.41 -15.97
N GLU A 73 -1.39 7.85 -17.20
CA GLU A 73 -0.58 8.93 -17.78
C GLU A 73 -0.70 10.23 -16.97
N SER A 74 -1.92 10.63 -16.58
CA SER A 74 -2.13 11.84 -15.78
C SER A 74 -1.51 11.73 -14.39
N VAL A 75 -1.61 10.55 -13.76
CA VAL A 75 -1.01 10.29 -12.44
C VAL A 75 0.52 10.33 -12.53
N LEU A 76 1.14 9.67 -13.52
CA LEU A 76 2.58 9.68 -13.69
C LEU A 76 3.11 11.08 -14.03
N ARG A 77 2.38 11.87 -14.83
CA ARG A 77 2.72 13.25 -15.11
C ARG A 77 2.73 14.11 -13.83
N LYS A 78 1.69 14.00 -13.00
CA LYS A 78 1.62 14.70 -11.71
C LYS A 78 2.68 14.19 -10.73
N GLY A 79 2.93 12.89 -10.71
CA GLY A 79 4.03 12.31 -9.94
C GLY A 79 5.38 12.91 -10.33
N ALA A 80 5.68 13.03 -11.63
CA ALA A 80 6.91 13.64 -12.12
C ALA A 80 7.04 15.13 -11.75
N GLU A 81 5.93 15.87 -11.74
CA GLU A 81 5.89 17.25 -11.27
C GLU A 81 6.23 17.32 -9.77
N LEU A 82 5.64 16.44 -8.95
CA LEU A 82 5.89 16.39 -7.51
C LEU A 82 7.33 15.93 -7.18
N VAL A 83 7.92 15.02 -7.96
CA VAL A 83 9.34 14.69 -7.83
C VAL A 83 10.20 15.94 -7.98
N LYS A 84 9.99 16.70 -9.06
CA LYS A 84 10.78 17.90 -9.38
C LYS A 84 10.58 19.04 -8.39
N ARG A 85 9.34 19.25 -7.91
CA ARG A 85 8.99 20.41 -7.08
C ARG A 85 9.11 20.15 -5.59
N LYS A 86 8.84 18.92 -5.16
CA LYS A 86 8.69 18.55 -3.75
C LYS A 86 9.68 17.48 -3.31
N GLY A 87 10.35 16.82 -4.25
CA GLY A 87 11.31 15.76 -3.95
C GLY A 87 10.66 14.49 -3.41
N ILE A 88 9.47 14.12 -3.89
CA ILE A 88 8.86 12.85 -3.44
C ILE A 88 9.75 11.67 -3.82
N LYS A 89 9.80 10.67 -2.94
CA LYS A 89 10.50 9.40 -3.13
C LYS A 89 9.56 8.20 -3.18
N CYS A 90 8.28 8.41 -2.88
CA CYS A 90 7.24 7.39 -3.01
C CYS A 90 6.06 7.92 -3.81
N LEU A 91 5.50 7.06 -4.67
CA LEU A 91 4.20 7.26 -5.32
C LEU A 91 3.32 6.07 -5.00
N VAL A 92 2.13 6.31 -4.46
CA VAL A 92 1.13 5.28 -4.15
C VAL A 92 -0.02 5.38 -5.13
N ILE A 93 -0.37 4.28 -5.79
CA ILE A 93 -1.55 4.13 -6.65
C ILE A 93 -2.52 3.18 -5.95
N ASP A 94 -3.67 3.69 -5.50
CA ASP A 94 -4.60 2.95 -4.63
C ASP A 94 -6.08 3.25 -4.99
N PRO A 95 -6.76 2.30 -5.63
CA PRO A 95 -6.25 1.05 -6.20
C PRO A 95 -5.98 1.13 -7.72
N TYR A 96 -5.28 0.13 -8.25
CA TYR A 96 -4.98 -0.02 -9.68
C TYR A 96 -6.21 0.08 -10.58
N ASN A 97 -7.30 -0.57 -10.22
CA ASN A 97 -8.51 -0.66 -11.06
C ASN A 97 -9.25 0.68 -11.22
N LYS A 98 -8.94 1.68 -10.40
CA LYS A 98 -9.49 3.05 -10.49
C LYS A 98 -8.56 4.01 -11.24
N VAL A 99 -7.30 3.64 -11.44
CA VAL A 99 -6.29 4.44 -12.13
C VAL A 99 -5.90 3.74 -13.43
N ARG A 100 -6.83 3.65 -14.36
CA ARG A 100 -6.62 2.99 -15.66
C ARG A 100 -7.35 3.73 -16.78
N ASP A 101 -6.82 3.60 -17.99
CA ASP A 101 -7.46 4.17 -19.17
C ASP A 101 -8.68 3.33 -19.55
N VAL A 102 -9.86 3.97 -19.53
CA VAL A 102 -11.14 3.31 -19.86
C VAL A 102 -11.20 2.92 -21.33
N ASN A 103 -10.44 3.64 -22.18
CA ASN A 103 -10.43 3.48 -23.64
C ASN A 103 -9.22 2.64 -24.13
N ALA A 104 -8.54 1.92 -23.25
CA ALA A 104 -7.61 0.90 -23.69
C ALA A 104 -8.43 -0.19 -24.39
N GLY A 105 -8.72 0.01 -25.66
CA GLY A 105 -9.53 -0.85 -26.51
C GLY A 105 -8.89 -2.18 -26.86
N THR A 106 -8.22 -2.78 -25.87
CA THR A 106 -7.70 -4.12 -26.01
C THR A 106 -8.59 -5.05 -25.20
N ASP A 107 -9.22 -5.98 -25.89
CA ASP A 107 -9.84 -7.16 -25.28
C ASP A 107 -8.80 -8.02 -24.53
N ASP A 108 -7.52 -7.75 -24.73
CA ASP A 108 -6.39 -8.43 -24.08
C ASP A 108 -5.97 -7.70 -22.78
N VAL A 109 -6.49 -8.21 -21.67
CA VAL A 109 -6.21 -7.70 -20.32
C VAL A 109 -4.71 -7.89 -19.98
N ASN A 110 -4.08 -8.96 -20.41
CA ASN A 110 -2.68 -9.25 -20.09
C ASN A 110 -1.76 -8.23 -20.76
N ARG A 111 -1.98 -7.99 -22.04
CA ARG A 111 -1.23 -6.96 -22.77
C ARG A 111 -1.39 -5.58 -22.15
N TYR A 112 -2.62 -5.19 -21.79
CA TYR A 112 -2.85 -3.92 -21.10
C TYR A 112 -2.09 -3.85 -19.77
N THR A 113 -2.15 -4.92 -18.97
CA THR A 113 -1.47 -4.98 -17.67
C THR A 113 0.05 -4.87 -17.84
N MET A 114 0.62 -5.57 -18.81
CA MET A 114 2.04 -5.48 -19.13
C MET A 114 2.47 -4.06 -19.53
N GLU A 115 1.72 -3.41 -20.42
CA GLU A 115 1.99 -2.03 -20.83
C GLU A 115 1.89 -1.05 -19.65
N TYR A 116 0.87 -1.23 -18.79
CA TYR A 116 0.67 -0.44 -17.58
C TYR A 116 1.86 -0.55 -16.62
N LEU A 117 2.29 -1.77 -16.31
CA LEU A 117 3.40 -2.04 -15.41
C LEU A 117 4.74 -1.56 -15.99
N THR A 118 4.96 -1.71 -17.30
CA THR A 118 6.14 -1.19 -17.99
C THR A 118 6.25 0.33 -17.89
N LYS A 119 5.14 1.07 -18.03
CA LYS A 119 5.13 2.53 -17.86
C LYS A 119 5.50 2.92 -16.43
N ILE A 120 5.00 2.19 -15.44
CA ILE A 120 5.32 2.44 -14.02
C ILE A 120 6.80 2.12 -13.73
N GLU A 121 7.32 0.99 -14.19
CA GLU A 121 8.74 0.66 -14.03
C GLU A 121 9.64 1.72 -14.66
N THR A 122 9.31 2.15 -15.88
CA THR A 122 10.04 3.22 -16.57
C THR A 122 10.03 4.51 -15.77
N PHE A 123 8.89 4.88 -15.21
CA PHE A 123 8.75 6.04 -14.34
C PHE A 123 9.59 5.90 -13.08
N ALA A 124 9.48 4.78 -12.38
CA ALA A 124 10.20 4.51 -11.13
C ALA A 124 11.73 4.62 -11.33
N ARG A 125 12.25 4.00 -12.39
CA ARG A 125 13.67 4.07 -12.74
C ARG A 125 14.13 5.45 -13.15
N LYS A 126 13.34 6.15 -13.98
CA LYS A 126 13.67 7.51 -14.48
C LYS A 126 13.78 8.54 -13.36
N TYR A 127 12.91 8.44 -12.36
CA TYR A 127 12.82 9.44 -11.31
C TYR A 127 13.40 8.97 -9.97
N ASP A 128 13.92 7.76 -9.91
CA ASP A 128 14.45 7.13 -8.68
C ASP A 128 13.44 7.22 -7.54
N VAL A 129 12.24 6.68 -7.78
CA VAL A 129 11.13 6.64 -6.82
C VAL A 129 10.59 5.24 -6.63
N LEU A 130 10.18 4.93 -5.42
CA LEU A 130 9.44 3.72 -5.10
C LEU A 130 7.97 3.90 -5.49
N VAL A 131 7.43 2.98 -6.28
CA VAL A 131 6.00 2.99 -6.63
C VAL A 131 5.28 1.83 -5.96
N PHE A 132 4.28 2.14 -5.13
CA PHE A 132 3.35 1.19 -4.57
C PHE A 132 2.09 1.12 -5.41
N ILE A 133 1.66 -0.09 -5.76
CA ILE A 133 0.40 -0.33 -6.44
C ILE A 133 -0.45 -1.23 -5.55
N VAL A 134 -1.61 -0.73 -5.15
CA VAL A 134 -2.61 -1.54 -4.44
C VAL A 134 -3.53 -2.19 -5.47
N ALA A 135 -3.59 -3.51 -5.46
CA ALA A 135 -4.43 -4.29 -6.35
C ALA A 135 -5.27 -5.29 -5.54
N HIS A 136 -6.54 -5.41 -5.91
CA HIS A 136 -7.44 -6.37 -5.27
C HIS A 136 -7.46 -7.66 -6.08
N PRO A 137 -7.48 -8.83 -5.42
CA PRO A 137 -7.64 -10.09 -6.11
C PRO A 137 -9.03 -10.17 -6.76
N THR A 138 -9.16 -10.96 -7.80
CA THR A 138 -10.46 -11.35 -8.37
C THR A 138 -11.26 -12.14 -7.33
N LYS A 139 -12.55 -12.39 -7.62
CA LYS A 139 -13.38 -13.20 -6.73
C LYS A 139 -12.72 -14.54 -6.48
N MET A 140 -12.44 -14.81 -5.21
CA MET A 140 -11.90 -16.08 -4.75
C MET A 140 -13.04 -17.05 -4.47
N TYR A 141 -12.83 -18.33 -4.75
CA TYR A 141 -13.77 -19.39 -4.47
C TYR A 141 -13.27 -20.21 -3.28
N LYS A 142 -14.20 -20.87 -2.59
CA LYS A 142 -13.83 -21.83 -1.56
C LYS A 142 -13.25 -23.08 -2.22
N GLY A 143 -12.15 -23.57 -1.68
CA GLY A 143 -11.59 -24.85 -2.06
C GLY A 143 -12.51 -26.03 -1.71
N GLN A 144 -12.12 -27.23 -2.07
CA GLN A 144 -12.90 -28.47 -1.75
C GLN A 144 -13.05 -28.72 -0.25
N ASP A 145 -12.15 -28.16 0.56
CA ASP A 145 -12.16 -28.19 2.03
C ASP A 145 -13.10 -27.13 2.65
N GLY A 146 -13.80 -26.35 1.82
CA GLY A 146 -14.70 -25.28 2.25
C GLY A 146 -14.01 -24.02 2.73
N LYS A 147 -12.66 -23.97 2.73
CA LYS A 147 -11.88 -22.78 3.10
C LYS A 147 -11.61 -21.90 1.90
N MET A 148 -11.51 -20.60 2.13
CA MET A 148 -11.03 -19.66 1.12
C MET A 148 -9.52 -19.86 0.92
N GLU A 149 -9.11 -20.07 -0.33
CA GLU A 149 -7.68 -20.09 -0.65
C GLU A 149 -7.05 -18.74 -0.36
N GLU A 150 -5.78 -18.76 0.05
CA GLU A 150 -5.03 -17.53 0.26
C GLU A 150 -4.71 -16.88 -1.09
N PRO A 151 -5.07 -15.60 -1.30
CA PRO A 151 -4.78 -14.93 -2.55
C PRO A 151 -3.28 -14.80 -2.80
N ASN A 152 -2.90 -14.83 -4.07
CA ASN A 152 -1.55 -14.57 -4.52
C ASN A 152 -1.57 -13.59 -5.71
N MET A 153 -0.42 -13.26 -6.27
CA MET A 153 -0.32 -12.28 -7.35
C MET A 153 -1.02 -12.72 -8.65
N TYR A 154 -1.15 -14.03 -8.88
CA TYR A 154 -1.86 -14.58 -10.05
C TYR A 154 -3.38 -14.40 -9.94
N ASN A 155 -3.90 -14.14 -8.77
CA ASN A 155 -5.32 -13.85 -8.56
C ASN A 155 -5.72 -12.39 -8.87
N ILE A 156 -4.77 -11.53 -9.20
CA ILE A 156 -5.05 -10.18 -9.67
C ILE A 156 -5.45 -10.27 -11.15
N LYS A 157 -6.40 -9.44 -11.60
CA LYS A 157 -6.78 -9.39 -13.01
C LYS A 157 -5.57 -8.97 -13.87
N GLY A 158 -5.16 -9.83 -14.81
CA GLY A 158 -3.89 -9.71 -15.54
C GLY A 158 -2.78 -10.61 -14.98
N GLY A 159 -3.10 -11.43 -14.01
CA GLY A 159 -2.39 -12.63 -13.50
C GLY A 159 -0.87 -12.59 -13.49
N GLY A 160 -0.27 -13.38 -14.39
CA GLY A 160 1.18 -13.57 -14.47
C GLY A 160 1.98 -12.30 -14.64
N GLU A 161 1.44 -11.29 -15.35
CA GLU A 161 2.11 -10.03 -15.61
C GLU A 161 2.48 -9.29 -14.31
N TRP A 162 1.61 -9.38 -13.30
CA TRP A 162 1.89 -8.82 -11.97
C TRP A 162 3.07 -9.47 -11.30
N TYR A 163 3.14 -10.80 -11.39
CA TYR A 163 4.26 -11.53 -10.81
C TYR A 163 5.55 -11.19 -11.56
N ASP A 164 5.53 -11.20 -12.88
CA ASP A 164 6.74 -11.03 -13.69
C ASP A 164 7.33 -9.62 -13.56
N ALA A 165 6.50 -8.58 -13.65
CA ALA A 165 6.95 -7.20 -13.64
C ALA A 165 7.31 -6.64 -12.26
N SER A 166 6.73 -7.20 -11.17
CA SER A 166 6.96 -6.65 -9.83
C SER A 166 8.32 -7.04 -9.26
N TYR A 167 8.96 -6.10 -8.57
CA TYR A 167 10.18 -6.37 -7.79
C TYR A 167 9.85 -7.01 -6.45
N HIS A 168 8.76 -6.58 -5.83
CA HIS A 168 8.26 -7.09 -4.55
C HIS A 168 6.76 -7.28 -4.64
N GLY A 169 6.25 -8.33 -4.05
CA GLY A 169 4.83 -8.62 -3.88
C GLY A 169 4.53 -8.86 -2.42
N LEU A 170 3.53 -8.16 -1.88
CA LEU A 170 3.08 -8.32 -0.50
C LEU A 170 1.59 -8.63 -0.51
N LEU A 171 1.20 -9.66 0.22
CA LEU A 171 -0.20 -9.92 0.57
C LEU A 171 -0.49 -9.30 1.94
N VAL A 172 -1.60 -8.56 2.02
CA VAL A 172 -2.17 -8.12 3.29
C VAL A 172 -3.53 -8.78 3.43
N HIS A 173 -3.65 -9.70 4.38
CA HIS A 173 -4.85 -10.49 4.60
C HIS A 173 -5.36 -10.31 6.03
N ARG A 174 -6.63 -9.91 6.16
CA ARG A 174 -7.29 -9.78 7.45
C ARG A 174 -8.01 -11.07 7.82
N ASP A 175 -7.62 -11.66 8.94
CA ASP A 175 -8.33 -12.75 9.57
C ASP A 175 -9.29 -12.17 10.63
N TYR A 176 -10.59 -12.25 10.36
CA TYR A 176 -11.61 -11.71 11.25
C TYR A 176 -11.87 -12.61 12.47
N GLU A 177 -11.63 -13.91 12.35
CA GLU A 177 -11.81 -14.86 13.45
C GLU A 177 -10.69 -14.71 14.48
N LYS A 178 -9.44 -14.66 14.00
CA LYS A 178 -8.26 -14.44 14.84
C LYS A 178 -8.01 -12.96 15.18
N LYS A 179 -8.80 -12.05 14.63
CA LYS A 179 -8.67 -10.58 14.81
C LYS A 179 -7.28 -10.02 14.52
N ASN A 180 -6.52 -10.70 13.68
CA ASN A 180 -5.19 -10.27 13.25
C ASN A 180 -5.14 -9.95 11.76
N THR A 181 -4.04 -9.36 11.32
CA THR A 181 -3.74 -9.09 9.92
C THR A 181 -2.40 -9.71 9.60
N LYS A 182 -2.39 -10.63 8.65
CA LYS A 182 -1.18 -11.24 8.13
C LYS A 182 -0.63 -10.40 7.00
N VAL A 183 0.67 -10.15 7.01
CA VAL A 183 1.44 -9.64 5.89
C VAL A 183 2.38 -10.74 5.44
N LYS A 184 2.28 -11.16 4.18
CA LYS A 184 3.10 -12.22 3.60
C LYS A 184 3.88 -11.69 2.42
N VAL A 185 5.15 -12.06 2.35
CA VAL A 185 6.01 -11.77 1.20
C VAL A 185 5.71 -12.78 0.09
N LEU A 186 5.04 -12.33 -0.97
CA LEU A 186 4.72 -13.19 -2.12
C LEU A 186 5.87 -13.25 -3.14
N LYS A 187 6.65 -12.18 -3.23
CA LYS A 187 7.80 -12.08 -4.13
C LYS A 187 8.85 -11.13 -3.61
N VAL A 188 10.10 -11.55 -3.70
CA VAL A 188 11.29 -10.69 -3.65
C VAL A 188 12.15 -11.05 -4.86
N LYS A 189 12.43 -10.08 -5.74
CA LYS A 189 13.20 -10.30 -6.96
C LYS A 189 14.67 -10.64 -6.66
N PHE A 190 15.25 -10.01 -5.66
CA PHE A 190 16.63 -10.20 -5.26
C PHE A 190 16.68 -10.89 -3.90
N GLN A 191 17.11 -12.14 -3.87
CA GLN A 191 17.07 -13.02 -2.67
C GLN A 191 17.84 -12.46 -1.47
N ASN A 192 18.86 -11.62 -1.70
CA ASN A 192 19.62 -10.97 -0.63
C ASN A 192 18.83 -9.85 0.09
N LEU A 193 17.64 -9.46 -0.40
CA LEU A 193 16.81 -8.41 0.19
C LEU A 193 15.64 -8.94 1.02
N GLY A 194 15.43 -10.25 1.04
CA GLY A 194 14.34 -10.85 1.81
C GLY A 194 14.02 -12.28 1.39
N GLU A 195 13.07 -12.88 2.09
CA GLU A 195 12.67 -14.27 1.91
C GLU A 195 11.24 -14.35 1.36
N ASN A 196 11.06 -15.09 0.26
CA ASN A 196 9.74 -15.40 -0.28
C ASN A 196 9.00 -16.33 0.68
N GLY A 197 7.73 -16.01 0.96
CA GLY A 197 6.90 -16.77 1.88
C GLY A 197 7.00 -16.33 3.34
N ALA A 198 7.93 -15.43 3.70
CA ALA A 198 8.00 -14.87 5.05
C ALA A 198 6.68 -14.19 5.42
N GLU A 199 6.24 -14.40 6.66
CA GLU A 199 4.97 -13.90 7.20
C GLU A 199 5.20 -13.11 8.48
N ALA A 200 4.40 -12.06 8.66
CA ALA A 200 4.32 -11.31 9.91
C ALA A 200 2.85 -11.04 10.24
N TYR A 201 2.55 -11.04 11.53
CA TYR A 201 1.19 -10.87 12.03
C TYR A 201 1.08 -9.59 12.83
N PHE A 202 -0.03 -8.90 12.65
CA PHE A 202 -0.28 -7.59 13.26
C PHE A 202 -1.68 -7.51 13.83
N THR A 203 -1.84 -6.72 14.86
CA THR A 203 -3.12 -6.33 15.45
C THR A 203 -3.41 -4.88 15.08
N TRP A 204 -4.64 -4.59 14.70
CA TRP A 204 -5.10 -3.22 14.48
C TRP A 204 -5.33 -2.51 15.81
N GLU A 205 -4.67 -1.39 15.99
CA GLU A 205 -4.88 -0.50 17.13
C GLU A 205 -5.79 0.67 16.73
N PRO A 206 -7.03 0.71 17.23
CA PRO A 206 -8.00 1.73 16.82
C PRO A 206 -7.58 3.16 17.14
N ARG A 207 -6.85 3.37 18.25
CA ARG A 207 -6.47 4.69 18.72
C ARG A 207 -5.48 5.37 17.77
N SER A 208 -4.38 4.73 17.46
CA SER A 208 -3.37 5.27 16.54
C SER A 208 -3.71 5.06 15.07
N GLY A 209 -4.66 4.15 14.78
CA GLY A 209 -4.91 3.70 13.43
C GLY A 209 -3.71 2.97 12.80
N CYS A 210 -2.86 2.37 13.63
CA CYS A 210 -1.69 1.60 13.22
C CYS A 210 -1.92 0.10 13.37
N PHE A 211 -1.13 -0.67 12.65
CA PHE A 211 -0.93 -2.08 12.87
C PHE A 211 0.30 -2.25 13.77
N VAL A 212 0.13 -2.87 14.93
CA VAL A 212 1.22 -3.21 15.85
C VAL A 212 1.54 -4.70 15.73
N PRO A 213 2.78 -5.14 16.00
CA PRO A 213 3.10 -6.55 15.99
C PRO A 213 2.11 -7.35 16.83
N HIS A 214 1.62 -8.46 16.29
CA HIS A 214 0.77 -9.39 17.03
C HIS A 214 1.69 -10.33 17.80
N GLU A 215 1.62 -10.30 19.12
CA GLU A 215 2.35 -11.25 19.96
C GLU A 215 1.73 -12.63 19.73
N MET A 216 2.44 -13.49 19.02
CA MET A 216 2.11 -14.91 18.97
C MET A 216 2.40 -15.47 20.36
N PRO A 217 1.49 -16.22 20.99
CA PRO A 217 1.83 -16.95 22.20
C PRO A 217 3.04 -17.84 21.89
N ASP A 218 4.04 -17.79 22.75
CA ASP A 218 5.26 -18.60 22.62
C ASP A 218 4.90 -20.06 22.38
N LEU A 219 5.29 -20.59 21.22
CA LEU A 219 5.10 -22.01 20.88
C LEU A 219 6.03 -22.92 21.68
N GLU A 220 6.81 -22.38 22.63
CA GLU A 220 7.76 -23.17 23.45
C GLU A 220 7.11 -23.98 24.56
N GLU A 221 5.80 -23.83 24.86
CA GLU A 221 5.14 -24.63 25.91
C GLU A 221 4.47 -25.92 25.43
N GLN A 222 4.66 -26.34 24.19
CA GLN A 222 4.14 -27.63 23.69
C GLN A 222 5.20 -28.46 22.97
N MET A 223 6.34 -28.67 23.60
CA MET A 223 7.23 -29.76 23.20
C MET A 223 6.81 -31.04 23.95
N PRO A 224 6.31 -32.06 23.26
CA PRO A 224 5.83 -33.28 23.92
C PRO A 224 6.98 -34.26 24.23
N TRP A 225 8.03 -33.81 24.86
CA TRP A 225 9.21 -34.62 25.18
C TRP A 225 9.64 -34.50 26.64
N ASP A 226 8.70 -34.34 27.58
CA ASP A 226 8.94 -34.61 28.99
C ASP A 226 8.15 -35.82 29.48
#